data_17b67c12eaf51db722ba7d470affe1ca
#
_entry.id   17b67c12eaf51db722ba7d470affe1ca
#
_cell.length_a   1.000
_cell.length_b   1.000
_cell.length_c   1.000
_cell.angle_alpha   90.00
_cell.angle_beta   90.00
_cell.angle_gamma   90.00
#
_symmetry.space_group_name_H-M   'P 1'
#
loop_
_entity.id
_entity.type
_entity.pdbx_description
1 polymer ?
#
loop_
_entity_poly.entity_id
_entity_poly.type
_entity_poly.pdbx_seq_one_letter_code
_entity_poly.pdbx_strand_id
1 'polypeptide(L)'
;IIIGEDILDPYGGAFKATKGLSTIYPKRVITTPVSEESLIGFASGLAMQKKPVIVEIMFGDFLGLAFDQIINHISKFIWIFNDVSIPLIIRTPMGGGRGYGPTHSQSIEKHFCGISGLNVIAIDQFMNIEKIYLNSIKSQKPVLLIENKILYGRELKKDFKFPNHDNPDVTCVTYGGSVEICVNAAKKILEREEIVVEVFPIRQLSPINGDLIKNLKKKSKKFLFV
;
A
#
# COMPACT_ATOMS: atom_id res chain seq x y z
N ILE A 1 -13.51 7.91 -9.70
CA ILE A 1 -13.13 9.28 -9.29
C ILE A 1 -11.80 9.20 -8.58
N ILE A 2 -10.91 10.15 -8.84
CA ILE A 2 -9.67 10.37 -8.09
C ILE A 2 -9.82 11.71 -7.37
N ILE A 3 -9.52 11.73 -6.07
CA ILE A 3 -9.64 12.92 -5.25
C ILE A 3 -8.41 13.07 -4.35
N GLY A 4 -7.93 14.28 -4.16
CA GLY A 4 -6.76 14.56 -3.32
C GLY A 4 -6.37 16.03 -3.35
N GLU A 5 -5.31 16.33 -2.65
CA GLU A 5 -4.74 17.68 -2.54
C GLU A 5 -3.68 17.87 -3.61
N ASP A 6 -3.71 19.02 -4.29
CA ASP A 6 -2.73 19.40 -5.34
C ASP A 6 -2.54 18.37 -6.46
N ILE A 7 -3.56 17.57 -6.80
CA ILE A 7 -3.47 16.48 -7.78
C ILE A 7 -3.73 16.89 -9.23
N LEU A 8 -4.14 18.15 -9.46
CA LEU A 8 -4.42 18.63 -10.82
C LEU A 8 -3.14 18.97 -11.60
N ASP A 9 -3.26 18.94 -12.91
CA ASP A 9 -2.20 19.41 -13.80
C ASP A 9 -2.01 20.93 -13.68
N PRO A 10 -0.81 21.44 -13.90
CA PRO A 10 0.41 20.73 -14.30
C PRO A 10 1.17 20.06 -13.16
N TYR A 11 0.74 20.22 -11.89
CA TYR A 11 1.48 19.69 -10.75
C TYR A 11 1.37 18.16 -10.64
N GLY A 12 0.16 17.60 -10.62
CA GLY A 12 -0.06 16.16 -10.68
C GLY A 12 0.33 15.40 -9.42
N GLY A 13 0.15 16.02 -8.24
CA GLY A 13 0.50 15.45 -6.94
C GLY A 13 2.01 15.58 -6.60
N ALA A 14 2.34 15.38 -5.34
CA ALA A 14 3.71 15.52 -4.81
C ALA A 14 4.72 14.59 -5.53
N PHE A 15 4.29 13.43 -5.96
CA PHE A 15 5.12 12.43 -6.66
C PHE A 15 4.76 12.26 -8.14
N LYS A 16 3.96 13.18 -8.69
CA LYS A 16 3.55 13.19 -10.10
C LYS A 16 2.73 11.95 -10.53
N ALA A 17 2.14 11.25 -9.58
CA ALA A 17 1.39 10.02 -9.84
C ALA A 17 0.08 10.28 -10.62
N THR A 18 -0.50 11.48 -10.48
CA THR A 18 -1.75 11.88 -11.14
C THR A 18 -1.52 12.80 -12.34
N LYS A 19 -0.25 13.13 -12.67
CA LYS A 19 0.09 14.04 -13.78
C LYS A 19 -0.52 13.58 -15.10
N GLY A 20 -1.18 14.48 -15.79
CA GLY A 20 -1.87 14.26 -17.06
C GLY A 20 -3.32 13.76 -16.91
N LEU A 21 -3.68 13.20 -15.73
CA LEU A 21 -5.00 12.61 -15.55
C LEU A 21 -6.12 13.66 -15.52
N SER A 22 -5.91 14.82 -14.91
CA SER A 22 -6.93 15.89 -14.88
C SER A 22 -7.16 16.53 -16.23
N THR A 23 -6.13 16.58 -17.07
CA THR A 23 -6.25 17.03 -18.47
C THR A 23 -7.08 16.05 -19.30
N ILE A 24 -6.86 14.74 -19.14
CA ILE A 24 -7.58 13.71 -19.90
C ILE A 24 -8.98 13.48 -19.34
N TYR A 25 -9.14 13.52 -18.00
CA TYR A 25 -10.37 13.20 -17.30
C TYR A 25 -10.81 14.32 -16.34
N PRO A 26 -11.10 15.54 -16.83
CA PRO A 26 -11.31 16.73 -15.98
C PRO A 26 -12.49 16.60 -15.00
N LYS A 27 -13.48 15.76 -15.31
CA LYS A 27 -14.65 15.51 -14.44
C LYS A 27 -14.41 14.38 -13.43
N ARG A 28 -13.26 13.70 -13.47
CA ARG A 28 -12.97 12.53 -12.63
C ARG A 28 -11.81 12.73 -11.69
N VAL A 29 -11.05 13.81 -11.85
CA VAL A 29 -9.93 14.18 -10.98
C VAL A 29 -10.30 15.46 -10.27
N ILE A 30 -10.42 15.40 -8.96
CA ILE A 30 -10.96 16.48 -8.12
C ILE A 30 -9.91 16.86 -7.09
N THR A 31 -9.50 18.14 -7.07
CA THR A 31 -8.67 18.66 -5.98
C THR A 31 -9.53 19.20 -4.86
N THR A 32 -9.02 19.13 -3.63
CA THR A 32 -9.65 19.68 -2.42
C THR A 32 -8.72 20.68 -1.75
N PRO A 33 -9.24 21.55 -0.86
CA PRO A 33 -8.39 22.24 0.13
C PRO A 33 -7.63 21.22 0.98
N VAL A 34 -6.54 21.64 1.62
CA VAL A 34 -5.72 20.80 2.50
C VAL A 34 -6.51 20.51 3.78
N SER A 35 -7.01 19.29 3.89
CA SER A 35 -7.68 18.74 5.08
C SER A 35 -7.90 17.24 4.87
N GLU A 36 -6.98 16.43 5.34
CA GLU A 36 -6.98 14.97 5.12
C GLU A 36 -8.17 14.29 5.77
N GLU A 37 -8.62 14.78 6.92
CA GLU A 37 -9.82 14.28 7.57
C GLU A 37 -11.07 14.52 6.70
N SER A 38 -11.27 15.74 6.24
CA SER A 38 -12.40 16.11 5.38
C SER A 38 -12.35 15.37 4.04
N LEU A 39 -11.14 15.22 3.48
CA LEU A 39 -10.90 14.49 2.24
C LEU A 39 -11.36 13.03 2.35
N ILE A 40 -10.98 12.31 3.40
CA ILE A 40 -11.40 10.92 3.62
C ILE A 40 -12.90 10.85 3.90
N GLY A 41 -13.45 11.74 4.73
CA GLY A 41 -14.89 11.79 5.01
C GLY A 41 -15.73 12.01 3.75
N PHE A 42 -15.36 12.97 2.92
CA PHE A 42 -16.03 13.25 1.66
C PHE A 42 -15.94 12.06 0.67
N ALA A 43 -14.73 11.50 0.51
CA ALA A 43 -14.50 10.36 -0.36
C ALA A 43 -15.28 9.11 0.08
N SER A 44 -15.43 8.91 1.39
CA SER A 44 -16.23 7.81 1.93
C SER A 44 -17.71 7.93 1.54
N GLY A 45 -18.28 9.12 1.65
CA GLY A 45 -19.64 9.40 1.22
C GLY A 45 -19.88 9.15 -0.28
N LEU A 46 -18.89 9.51 -1.12
CA LEU A 46 -18.92 9.19 -2.55
C LEU A 46 -18.86 7.68 -2.80
N ALA A 47 -17.98 6.97 -2.08
CA ALA A 47 -17.80 5.53 -2.24
C ALA A 47 -19.05 4.75 -1.80
N MET A 48 -19.75 5.19 -0.76
CA MET A 48 -21.02 4.59 -0.31
C MET A 48 -22.11 4.60 -1.39
N GLN A 49 -22.00 5.46 -2.40
CA GLN A 49 -22.86 5.42 -3.58
C GLN A 49 -22.46 4.31 -4.59
N LYS A 50 -21.65 3.34 -4.16
CA LYS A 50 -21.12 2.23 -4.99
C LYS A 50 -20.24 2.69 -6.17
N LYS A 51 -19.67 3.89 -6.06
CA LYS A 51 -18.75 4.45 -7.07
C LYS A 51 -17.31 4.22 -6.60
N PRO A 52 -16.44 3.61 -7.41
CA PRO A 52 -15.02 3.50 -7.05
C PRO A 52 -14.38 4.88 -6.86
N VAL A 53 -13.76 5.08 -5.72
CA VAL A 53 -13.05 6.31 -5.37
C VAL A 53 -11.60 5.96 -5.01
N ILE A 54 -10.66 6.72 -5.55
CA ILE A 54 -9.26 6.68 -5.18
C ILE A 54 -8.94 8.01 -4.51
N VAL A 55 -8.45 7.97 -3.28
CA VAL A 55 -7.98 9.13 -2.54
C VAL A 55 -6.46 9.12 -2.52
N GLU A 56 -5.84 10.25 -2.82
CA GLU A 56 -4.43 10.48 -2.56
C GLU A 56 -4.26 11.27 -1.27
N ILE A 57 -3.62 10.68 -0.27
CA ILE A 57 -3.03 11.37 0.86
C ILE A 57 -1.58 11.66 0.50
N MET A 58 -1.20 12.92 0.47
CA MET A 58 0.06 13.41 -0.10
C MET A 58 1.31 12.77 0.51
N PHE A 59 1.28 12.50 1.83
CA PHE A 59 2.33 11.78 2.57
C PHE A 59 1.69 10.88 3.63
N GLY A 60 2.27 9.70 3.84
CA GLY A 60 1.79 8.74 4.82
C GLY A 60 1.73 9.27 6.24
N ASP A 61 2.61 10.21 6.59
CA ASP A 61 2.63 10.91 7.86
C ASP A 61 1.27 11.58 8.16
N PHE A 62 0.59 12.11 7.14
CA PHE A 62 -0.67 12.82 7.27
C PHE A 62 -1.90 11.91 7.38
N LEU A 63 -1.75 10.59 7.23
CA LEU A 63 -2.81 9.65 7.59
C LEU A 63 -3.23 9.79 9.06
N GLY A 64 -2.32 10.27 9.92
CA GLY A 64 -2.62 10.57 11.30
C GLY A 64 -3.74 11.59 11.48
N LEU A 65 -3.86 12.57 10.56
CA LEU A 65 -4.91 13.60 10.59
C LEU A 65 -6.28 13.02 10.19
N ALA A 66 -6.31 11.96 9.40
CA ALA A 66 -7.54 11.30 8.96
C ALA A 66 -7.85 10.02 9.75
N PHE A 67 -7.16 9.77 10.87
CA PHE A 67 -7.21 8.51 11.60
C PHE A 67 -8.64 8.17 12.03
N ASP A 68 -9.39 9.13 12.58
CA ASP A 68 -10.77 8.92 13.01
C ASP A 68 -11.68 8.49 11.83
N GLN A 69 -11.59 9.17 10.70
CA GLN A 69 -12.39 8.84 9.52
C GLN A 69 -12.08 7.42 9.01
N ILE A 70 -10.84 6.97 9.15
CA ILE A 70 -10.44 5.62 8.73
C ILE A 70 -10.94 4.57 9.72
N ILE A 71 -10.68 4.73 11.03
CA ILE A 71 -10.94 3.69 12.01
C ILE A 71 -12.37 3.68 12.57
N ASN A 72 -13.03 4.83 12.64
CA ASN A 72 -14.37 4.95 13.23
C ASN A 72 -15.49 5.05 12.19
N HIS A 73 -15.18 5.42 10.95
CA HIS A 73 -16.17 5.54 9.88
C HIS A 73 -16.01 4.45 8.82
N ILE A 74 -15.06 4.59 7.89
CA ILE A 74 -15.02 3.71 6.71
C ILE A 74 -14.80 2.23 7.04
N SER A 75 -14.04 1.92 8.09
CA SER A 75 -13.80 0.53 8.50
C SER A 75 -15.00 -0.10 9.19
N LYS A 76 -15.86 0.72 9.83
CA LYS A 76 -17.00 0.25 10.60
C LYS A 76 -18.33 0.30 9.85
N PHE A 77 -18.48 1.21 8.88
CA PHE A 77 -19.74 1.39 8.16
C PHE A 77 -20.22 0.13 7.46
N ILE A 78 -19.31 -0.70 6.96
CA ILE A 78 -19.65 -2.01 6.39
C ILE A 78 -20.25 -3.00 7.39
N TRP A 79 -20.11 -2.74 8.69
CA TRP A 79 -20.67 -3.55 9.79
C TRP A 79 -21.92 -2.92 10.39
N ILE A 80 -22.01 -1.58 10.38
CA ILE A 80 -23.11 -0.83 11.00
C ILE A 80 -24.31 -0.79 10.07
N PHE A 81 -24.07 -0.64 8.77
CA PHE A 81 -25.13 -0.50 7.78
C PHE A 81 -25.17 -1.73 6.88
N ASN A 82 -26.33 -2.36 6.82
CA ASN A 82 -26.57 -3.48 5.89
C ASN A 82 -26.43 -2.98 4.44
N ASP A 83 -25.86 -3.81 3.57
CA ASP A 83 -25.72 -3.56 2.13
C ASP A 83 -24.84 -2.35 1.73
N VAL A 84 -24.07 -1.79 2.66
CA VAL A 84 -23.09 -0.76 2.33
C VAL A 84 -21.81 -1.40 1.82
N SER A 85 -21.41 -1.00 0.62
CA SER A 85 -20.08 -1.27 0.07
C SER A 85 -19.31 0.04 0.00
N ILE A 86 -17.99 -0.03 0.27
CA ILE A 86 -17.12 1.14 0.25
C ILE A 86 -15.91 0.83 -0.65
N PRO A 87 -16.06 0.90 -1.98
CA PRO A 87 -14.96 0.69 -2.91
C PRO A 87 -14.02 1.91 -2.91
N LEU A 88 -13.37 2.14 -1.77
CA LEU A 88 -12.46 3.24 -1.52
C LEU A 88 -11.02 2.73 -1.45
N ILE A 89 -10.17 3.31 -2.27
CA ILE A 89 -8.72 3.10 -2.21
C ILE A 89 -8.11 4.38 -1.66
N ILE A 90 -7.45 4.29 -0.51
CA ILE A 90 -6.62 5.35 0.04
C ILE A 90 -5.18 4.99 -0.34
N ARG A 91 -4.58 5.75 -1.25
CA ARG A 91 -3.17 5.59 -1.60
C ARG A 91 -2.34 6.67 -0.93
N THR A 92 -1.14 6.31 -0.49
CA THR A 92 -0.23 7.27 0.12
C THR A 92 1.24 6.89 -0.08
N PRO A 93 2.09 7.85 -0.48
CA PRO A 93 3.53 7.69 -0.45
C PRO A 93 4.04 7.68 0.99
N MET A 94 4.82 6.66 1.39
CA MET A 94 5.30 6.48 2.76
C MET A 94 6.80 6.14 2.80
N GLY A 95 7.43 6.31 3.95
CA GLY A 95 8.82 5.93 4.20
C GLY A 95 9.85 7.00 3.88
N GLY A 96 11.09 6.74 4.23
CA GLY A 96 12.24 7.64 4.12
C GLY A 96 13.01 7.51 2.81
N GLY A 97 14.28 7.97 2.84
CA GLY A 97 15.23 7.81 1.72
C GLY A 97 15.13 8.84 0.61
N ARG A 98 14.34 9.91 0.78
CA ARG A 98 14.13 10.98 -0.22
C ARG A 98 14.47 12.40 0.28
N GLY A 99 15.01 12.54 1.49
CA GLY A 99 15.46 13.82 2.03
C GLY A 99 14.38 14.79 2.51
N TYR A 100 13.15 14.32 2.73
CA TYR A 100 12.03 15.19 3.17
C TYR A 100 12.04 15.53 4.67
N GLY A 101 12.98 14.99 5.45
CA GLY A 101 13.05 15.21 6.89
C GLY A 101 12.06 14.34 7.70
N PRO A 102 12.07 14.45 9.04
CA PRO A 102 11.37 13.52 9.92
C PRO A 102 9.84 13.61 9.83
N THR A 103 9.28 14.77 9.49
CA THR A 103 7.84 14.98 9.42
C THR A 103 7.18 14.44 8.14
N HIS A 104 7.98 13.94 7.20
CA HIS A 104 7.53 13.44 5.90
C HIS A 104 8.20 12.10 5.54
N SER A 105 8.75 11.40 6.50
CA SER A 105 9.57 10.19 6.22
C SER A 105 9.23 9.00 7.12
N GLN A 106 8.15 9.08 7.87
CA GLN A 106 7.74 8.01 8.77
C GLN A 106 7.12 6.84 8.01
N SER A 107 7.16 5.67 8.66
CA SER A 107 6.44 4.45 8.29
C SER A 107 5.44 4.16 9.40
N ILE A 108 4.18 4.61 9.20
CA ILE A 108 3.14 4.57 10.23
C ILE A 108 2.06 3.52 9.96
N GLU A 109 2.24 2.68 8.95
CA GLU A 109 1.31 1.62 8.55
C GLU A 109 0.89 0.70 9.69
N LYS A 110 1.75 0.50 10.68
CA LYS A 110 1.47 -0.31 11.87
C LYS A 110 0.22 0.13 12.62
N HIS A 111 -0.12 1.43 12.59
CA HIS A 111 -1.29 1.97 13.27
C HIS A 111 -2.60 1.62 12.56
N PHE A 112 -2.54 1.17 11.31
CA PHE A 112 -3.69 0.78 10.51
C PHE A 112 -3.81 -0.75 10.35
N CYS A 113 -2.79 -1.50 10.75
CA CYS A 113 -2.84 -2.95 10.76
C CYS A 113 -3.73 -3.46 11.90
N GLY A 114 -4.55 -4.49 11.62
CA GLY A 114 -5.47 -5.07 12.60
C GLY A 114 -6.80 -4.33 12.74
N ILE A 115 -7.03 -3.23 12.02
CA ILE A 115 -8.34 -2.57 11.98
C ILE A 115 -9.30 -3.44 11.17
N SER A 116 -10.36 -3.92 11.84
CA SER A 116 -11.39 -4.73 11.18
C SER A 116 -12.12 -3.91 10.12
N GLY A 117 -12.31 -4.48 8.93
CA GLY A 117 -12.96 -3.78 7.82
C GLY A 117 -12.03 -2.97 6.92
N LEU A 118 -10.75 -2.85 7.27
CA LEU A 118 -9.73 -2.19 6.45
C LEU A 118 -8.71 -3.20 5.94
N ASN A 119 -8.48 -3.20 4.62
CA ASN A 119 -7.36 -3.93 4.03
C ASN A 119 -6.15 -3.00 3.92
N VAL A 120 -4.98 -3.45 4.36
CA VAL A 120 -3.72 -2.71 4.24
C VAL A 120 -2.77 -3.49 3.33
N ILE A 121 -2.37 -2.88 2.24
CA ILE A 121 -1.50 -3.48 1.22
C ILE A 121 -0.27 -2.60 1.04
N ALA A 122 0.92 -3.18 1.15
CA ALA A 122 2.17 -2.52 0.84
C ALA A 122 2.65 -2.92 -0.56
N ILE A 123 2.87 -1.93 -1.40
CA ILE A 123 3.31 -2.12 -2.79
C ILE A 123 4.81 -2.33 -2.83
N ASP A 124 5.24 -3.37 -3.55
CA ASP A 124 6.63 -3.61 -3.94
C ASP A 124 6.79 -3.51 -5.47
N GLN A 125 8.02 -3.40 -5.95
CA GLN A 125 8.31 -3.25 -7.39
C GLN A 125 8.04 -4.50 -8.23
N PHE A 126 7.79 -5.66 -7.61
CA PHE A 126 7.52 -6.93 -8.28
C PHE A 126 6.02 -7.22 -8.43
N MET A 127 5.17 -6.28 -8.04
CA MET A 127 3.71 -6.41 -8.14
C MET A 127 3.18 -5.90 -9.47
N ASN A 128 2.09 -6.51 -9.92
CA ASN A 128 1.28 -5.95 -11.01
C ASN A 128 0.32 -4.91 -10.40
N ILE A 129 0.66 -3.64 -10.54
CA ILE A 129 -0.04 -2.52 -9.92
C ILE A 129 -1.47 -2.40 -10.46
N GLU A 130 -1.68 -2.56 -11.76
CA GLU A 130 -3.02 -2.52 -12.37
C GLU A 130 -3.93 -3.57 -11.73
N LYS A 131 -3.45 -4.81 -11.59
CA LYS A 131 -4.21 -5.89 -10.95
C LYS A 131 -4.54 -5.58 -9.49
N ILE A 132 -3.63 -4.92 -8.74
CA ILE A 132 -3.88 -4.52 -7.36
C ILE A 132 -5.04 -3.52 -7.29
N TYR A 133 -5.01 -2.46 -8.10
CA TYR A 133 -6.09 -1.47 -8.12
C TYR A 133 -7.42 -2.10 -8.54
N LEU A 134 -7.45 -2.91 -9.60
CA LEU A 134 -8.66 -3.58 -10.05
C LEU A 134 -9.24 -4.53 -8.98
N ASN A 135 -8.40 -5.30 -8.29
CA ASN A 135 -8.84 -6.19 -7.22
C ASN A 135 -9.34 -5.39 -6.01
N SER A 136 -8.68 -4.29 -5.66
CA SER A 136 -9.10 -3.41 -4.57
C SER A 136 -10.48 -2.81 -4.82
N ILE A 137 -10.74 -2.36 -6.05
CA ILE A 137 -12.08 -1.87 -6.45
C ILE A 137 -13.11 -3.00 -6.37
N LYS A 138 -12.79 -4.18 -6.89
CA LYS A 138 -13.71 -5.35 -6.89
C LYS A 138 -14.03 -5.86 -5.49
N SER A 139 -13.15 -5.66 -4.51
CA SER A 139 -13.36 -6.11 -3.14
C SER A 139 -14.53 -5.42 -2.45
N GLN A 140 -14.96 -4.26 -2.95
CA GLN A 140 -16.02 -3.42 -2.38
C GLN A 140 -15.78 -3.01 -0.92
N LYS A 141 -14.52 -3.09 -0.47
CA LYS A 141 -14.07 -2.77 0.89
C LYS A 141 -13.01 -1.68 0.84
N PRO A 142 -12.86 -0.90 1.93
CA PRO A 142 -11.78 0.08 2.03
C PRO A 142 -10.41 -0.60 1.97
N VAL A 143 -9.52 -0.01 1.19
CA VAL A 143 -8.14 -0.48 1.02
C VAL A 143 -7.18 0.68 1.23
N LEU A 144 -6.22 0.52 2.13
CA LEU A 144 -5.07 1.41 2.27
C LEU A 144 -3.92 0.83 1.47
N LEU A 145 -3.51 1.53 0.41
CA LEU A 145 -2.34 1.20 -0.40
C LEU A 145 -1.15 2.05 0.04
N ILE A 146 -0.13 1.38 0.54
CA ILE A 146 1.13 2.00 0.99
C ILE A 146 2.14 1.88 -0.13
N GLU A 147 2.61 3.02 -0.62
CA GLU A 147 3.58 3.13 -1.69
C GLU A 147 4.89 3.69 -1.13
N ASN A 148 5.92 2.85 -1.02
CA ASN A 148 7.19 3.36 -0.52
C ASN A 148 7.79 4.35 -1.51
N LYS A 149 8.17 5.53 -1.03
CA LYS A 149 8.68 6.66 -1.85
C LYS A 149 9.91 6.31 -2.68
N ILE A 150 10.72 5.35 -2.23
CA ILE A 150 11.90 4.91 -2.99
C ILE A 150 11.53 4.19 -4.30
N LEU A 151 10.29 3.70 -4.41
CA LEU A 151 9.82 2.98 -5.62
C LEU A 151 9.43 3.92 -6.75
N TYR A 152 9.12 5.20 -6.45
CA TYR A 152 8.78 6.18 -7.49
C TYR A 152 9.97 6.45 -8.41
N GLY A 153 9.74 6.30 -9.71
CA GLY A 153 10.78 6.42 -10.73
C GLY A 153 11.59 5.15 -10.95
N ARG A 154 11.27 4.04 -10.27
CA ARG A 154 11.85 2.73 -10.54
C ARG A 154 10.99 1.93 -11.50
N GLU A 155 11.66 1.11 -12.32
CA GLU A 155 10.97 0.18 -13.20
C GLU A 155 10.29 -0.95 -12.41
N LEU A 156 9.06 -1.29 -12.80
CA LEU A 156 8.33 -2.41 -12.25
C LEU A 156 8.84 -3.74 -12.83
N LYS A 157 9.13 -4.69 -11.97
CA LYS A 157 9.62 -6.04 -12.31
C LYS A 157 8.52 -7.08 -12.11
N LYS A 158 7.31 -6.82 -12.65
CA LYS A 158 6.09 -7.63 -12.44
C LYS A 158 6.22 -9.11 -12.83
N ASP A 159 7.15 -9.44 -13.72
CA ASP A 159 7.38 -10.79 -14.21
C ASP A 159 8.47 -11.54 -13.42
N PHE A 160 9.03 -10.90 -12.39
CA PHE A 160 10.03 -11.52 -11.54
C PHE A 160 9.45 -12.68 -10.74
N LYS A 161 10.09 -13.83 -10.85
CA LYS A 161 9.75 -15.02 -10.06
C LYS A 161 10.68 -15.12 -8.87
N PHE A 162 10.13 -15.05 -7.67
CA PHE A 162 10.90 -15.30 -6.46
C PHE A 162 11.37 -16.76 -6.46
N PRO A 163 12.65 -17.02 -6.20
CA PRO A 163 13.13 -18.38 -6.01
C PRO A 163 12.34 -19.06 -4.90
N ASN A 164 11.97 -20.31 -5.14
CA ASN A 164 11.26 -21.15 -4.17
C ASN A 164 12.18 -22.30 -3.79
N HIS A 165 12.61 -22.33 -2.55
CA HIS A 165 13.52 -23.35 -2.02
C HIS A 165 12.75 -24.27 -1.06
N ASP A 166 12.97 -25.58 -1.16
CA ASP A 166 12.29 -26.55 -0.28
C ASP A 166 12.80 -26.49 1.17
N ASN A 167 14.10 -26.24 1.35
CA ASN A 167 14.74 -26.13 2.65
C ASN A 167 15.71 -24.94 2.66
N PRO A 168 15.24 -23.69 2.73
CA PRO A 168 16.13 -22.55 2.85
C PRO A 168 16.80 -22.50 4.24
N ASP A 169 18.03 -22.05 4.31
CA ASP A 169 18.74 -21.85 5.58
C ASP A 169 18.05 -20.78 6.43
N VAL A 170 17.51 -19.74 5.76
CA VAL A 170 16.77 -18.64 6.38
C VAL A 170 15.63 -18.19 5.46
N THR A 171 14.46 -17.90 6.02
CA THR A 171 13.41 -17.18 5.31
C THR A 171 13.39 -15.71 5.75
N CYS A 172 13.69 -14.81 4.83
CA CYS A 172 13.61 -13.37 5.04
C CYS A 172 12.19 -12.88 4.69
N VAL A 173 11.43 -12.50 5.72
CA VAL A 173 10.08 -11.96 5.59
C VAL A 173 10.17 -10.44 5.55
N THR A 174 9.64 -9.84 4.49
CA THR A 174 9.78 -8.39 4.25
C THR A 174 8.59 -7.83 3.48
N TYR A 175 8.49 -6.50 3.31
CA TYR A 175 7.43 -5.87 2.55
C TYR A 175 7.87 -4.54 1.90
N GLY A 176 7.05 -4.06 0.96
CA GLY A 176 7.18 -2.73 0.37
C GLY A 176 8.56 -2.45 -0.24
N GLY A 177 9.15 -1.31 0.11
CA GLY A 177 10.44 -0.88 -0.44
C GLY A 177 11.64 -1.74 -0.03
N SER A 178 11.55 -2.52 1.04
CA SER A 178 12.63 -3.39 1.52
C SER A 178 12.78 -4.67 0.68
N VAL A 179 11.76 -5.05 -0.09
CA VAL A 179 11.76 -6.32 -0.84
C VAL A 179 12.94 -6.42 -1.80
N GLU A 180 13.21 -5.39 -2.60
CA GLU A 180 14.35 -5.40 -3.53
C GLU A 180 15.69 -5.47 -2.80
N ILE A 181 15.81 -4.76 -1.68
CA ILE A 181 17.03 -4.75 -0.87
C ILE A 181 17.31 -6.18 -0.38
N CYS A 182 16.28 -6.86 0.13
CA CYS A 182 16.39 -8.25 0.61
C CYS A 182 16.72 -9.22 -0.53
N VAL A 183 16.12 -9.05 -1.71
CA VAL A 183 16.43 -9.88 -2.89
C VAL A 183 17.91 -9.73 -3.30
N ASN A 184 18.41 -8.50 -3.33
CA ASN A 184 19.79 -8.23 -3.69
C ASN A 184 20.77 -8.75 -2.62
N ALA A 185 20.43 -8.62 -1.33
CA ALA A 185 21.22 -9.16 -0.23
C ALA A 185 21.27 -10.69 -0.27
N ALA A 186 20.12 -11.35 -0.48
CA ALA A 186 20.03 -12.82 -0.59
C ALA A 186 20.95 -13.38 -1.70
N LYS A 187 20.97 -12.73 -2.87
CA LYS A 187 21.89 -13.11 -3.95
C LYS A 187 23.35 -13.02 -3.54
N LYS A 188 23.75 -11.90 -2.93
CA LYS A 188 25.14 -11.70 -2.47
C LYS A 188 25.56 -12.68 -1.39
N ILE A 189 24.65 -13.04 -0.48
CA ILE A 189 24.92 -14.01 0.60
C ILE A 189 25.09 -15.40 0.00
N LEU A 190 24.24 -15.79 -0.96
CA LEU A 190 24.38 -17.06 -1.66
C LEU A 190 25.72 -17.15 -2.41
N GLU A 191 26.14 -16.09 -3.12
CA GLU A 191 27.38 -16.06 -3.88
C GLU A 191 28.65 -16.10 -2.99
N ARG A 192 28.60 -15.58 -1.78
CA ARG A 192 29.77 -15.45 -0.90
C ARG A 192 29.90 -16.53 0.16
N GLU A 193 28.75 -16.93 0.71
CA GLU A 193 28.68 -17.76 1.92
C GLU A 193 27.95 -19.10 1.65
N GLU A 194 27.44 -19.30 0.42
CA GLU A 194 26.64 -20.48 0.06
C GLU A 194 25.38 -20.70 0.94
N ILE A 195 24.90 -19.60 1.62
CA ILE A 195 23.71 -19.63 2.46
C ILE A 195 22.49 -19.30 1.60
N VAL A 196 21.49 -20.19 1.64
CA VAL A 196 20.24 -20.03 0.91
C VAL A 196 19.26 -19.18 1.72
N VAL A 197 19.03 -17.94 1.28
CA VAL A 197 18.03 -17.04 1.87
C VAL A 197 16.84 -16.95 0.94
N GLU A 198 15.68 -17.49 1.36
CA GLU A 198 14.41 -17.31 0.65
C GLU A 198 13.79 -15.98 1.03
N VAL A 199 13.58 -15.08 0.07
CA VAL A 199 12.88 -13.80 0.31
C VAL A 199 11.39 -13.99 0.12
N PHE A 200 10.64 -13.72 1.17
CA PHE A 200 9.19 -13.85 1.19
C PHE A 200 8.51 -12.49 1.39
N PRO A 201 7.96 -11.87 0.34
CA PRO A 201 7.28 -10.59 0.45
C PRO A 201 5.85 -10.75 1.01
N ILE A 202 5.56 -10.10 2.14
CA ILE A 202 4.19 -9.91 2.62
C ILE A 202 3.64 -8.67 1.93
N ARG A 203 2.62 -8.84 1.11
CA ARG A 203 1.99 -7.77 0.34
C ARG A 203 0.75 -7.24 1.03
N GLN A 204 -0.06 -8.13 1.61
CA GLN A 204 -1.20 -7.76 2.44
C GLN A 204 -0.77 -7.77 3.91
N LEU A 205 -0.61 -6.57 4.49
CA LEU A 205 -0.20 -6.39 5.89
C LEU A 205 -1.36 -6.62 6.85
N SER A 206 -2.60 -6.34 6.40
CA SER A 206 -3.81 -6.58 7.20
C SER A 206 -5.02 -6.85 6.28
N PRO A 207 -5.87 -7.84 6.61
CA PRO A 207 -5.60 -8.92 7.55
C PRO A 207 -4.49 -9.85 7.03
N ILE A 208 -3.66 -10.36 7.94
CA ILE A 208 -2.64 -11.35 7.58
C ILE A 208 -3.32 -12.70 7.34
N ASN A 209 -2.98 -13.35 6.23
CA ASN A 209 -3.47 -14.69 5.94
C ASN A 209 -2.76 -15.72 6.85
N GLY A 210 -3.52 -16.34 7.76
CA GLY A 210 -3.00 -17.34 8.70
C GLY A 210 -2.41 -18.59 8.03
N ASP A 211 -2.91 -19.00 6.88
CA ASP A 211 -2.38 -20.15 6.14
C ASP A 211 -1.01 -19.85 5.53
N LEU A 212 -0.77 -18.60 5.19
CA LEU A 212 0.54 -18.12 4.76
C LEU A 212 1.58 -18.40 5.84
N ILE A 213 1.31 -17.99 7.09
CA ILE A 213 2.22 -18.19 8.23
C ILE A 213 2.45 -19.68 8.50
N LYS A 214 1.39 -20.50 8.44
CA LYS A 214 1.52 -21.95 8.60
C LYS A 214 2.42 -22.57 7.53
N ASN A 215 2.29 -22.13 6.29
CA ASN A 215 3.10 -22.64 5.18
C ASN A 215 4.58 -22.22 5.31
N LEU A 216 4.84 -20.99 5.73
CA LEU A 216 6.20 -20.53 6.01
C LEU A 216 6.89 -21.38 7.10
N LYS A 217 6.19 -21.66 8.21
CA LYS A 217 6.71 -22.49 9.31
C LYS A 217 7.06 -23.91 8.90
N LYS A 218 6.43 -24.45 7.85
CA LYS A 218 6.77 -25.78 7.33
C LYS A 218 8.07 -25.81 6.54
N LYS A 219 8.43 -24.70 5.91
CA LYS A 219 9.58 -24.61 5.01
C LYS A 219 10.90 -24.26 5.70
N SER A 220 10.87 -23.41 6.70
CA SER A 220 12.08 -22.93 7.35
C SER A 220 11.97 -22.95 8.86
N LYS A 221 13.11 -23.17 9.52
CA LYS A 221 13.24 -23.10 10.97
C LYS A 221 13.76 -21.74 11.47
N LYS A 222 14.35 -20.94 10.59
CA LYS A 222 14.95 -19.64 10.90
C LYS A 222 14.25 -18.54 10.10
N PHE A 223 13.82 -17.50 10.77
CA PHE A 223 13.17 -16.34 10.17
C PHE A 223 13.91 -15.06 10.49
N LEU A 224 14.05 -14.22 9.48
CA LEU A 224 14.49 -12.84 9.58
C LEU A 224 13.34 -11.94 9.14
N PHE A 225 12.94 -10.97 9.97
CA PHE A 225 11.92 -9.96 9.64
C PHE A 225 12.62 -8.62 9.38
N VAL A 226 12.32 -8.00 8.21
CA VAL A 226 12.93 -6.76 7.74
C VAL A 226 11.86 -5.76 7.33
#